data_a5bbc506f96910b3a5606f623c6db37b
#
_entry.id   a5bbc506f96910b3a5606f623c6db37b
#
_cell.length_a   1.000
_cell.length_b   1.000
_cell.length_c   1.000
_cell.angle_alpha   90.00
_cell.angle_beta   90.00
_cell.angle_gamma   90.00
#
_symmetry.space_group_name_H-M   'P 1'
#
loop_
_entity.id
_entity.type
_entity.pdbx_description
1 polymer ?
#
loop_
_entity_poly.entity_id
_entity_poly.type
_entity_poly.pdbx_seq_one_letter_code
_entity_poly.pdbx_strand_id
1 'polypeptide(L)'
;MADVTIVDTSPRDGPVALPGIGTPEKIALANSLMQSGISKLDCVAFTHPRLRPEYADAEKVVGQLDKRPGATIIGLAPNEIACRRALNTNVDEIGILVAGSESFNQSVLGISIRKTLYKTFPAIIQVCQEKGKTVRAYILTAFSCQYEGRVSTDAIVDLSSKLAHLGVNEIALVDTPGMANPKQVKETIGALQDLQLEAQLGVHFHNTRGLGLANCFAAYEAGIRIFDTAIGGLSGTPFGTPKMNVGCWNVPTEDLVYLFNEIGVNMGINIDALLDSVKVARELAGQELSGHVLKARKVFEVSNFPGPLNIH
;
A
#
# COMPACT_ATOMS: atom_id res chain seq x y z
N MET A 1 -16.68 -14.26 -5.18
CA MET A 1 -15.31 -13.68 -5.17
C MET A 1 -15.43 -12.25 -4.68
N ALA A 2 -14.41 -11.67 -4.09
CA ALA A 2 -14.42 -10.26 -3.71
C ALA A 2 -14.45 -9.37 -4.96
N ASP A 3 -15.19 -8.26 -4.89
CA ASP A 3 -15.29 -7.29 -6.00
C ASP A 3 -14.08 -6.36 -6.03
N VAL A 4 -13.46 -6.16 -4.87
CA VAL A 4 -12.29 -5.28 -4.65
C VAL A 4 -11.29 -5.99 -3.75
N THR A 5 -10.01 -5.84 -4.06
CA THR A 5 -8.88 -6.31 -3.24
C THR A 5 -8.30 -5.15 -2.45
N ILE A 6 -8.27 -5.29 -1.13
CA ILE A 6 -7.51 -4.40 -0.24
C ILE A 6 -6.13 -5.02 -0.04
N VAL A 7 -5.10 -4.21 -0.29
CA VAL A 7 -3.70 -4.51 0.03
C VAL A 7 -3.35 -3.71 1.28
N ASP A 8 -3.20 -4.39 2.42
CA ASP A 8 -2.80 -3.68 3.63
C ASP A 8 -1.27 -3.63 3.75
N THR A 9 -0.74 -2.41 3.90
CA THR A 9 0.70 -2.15 3.97
C THR A 9 1.21 -1.98 5.41
N SER A 10 0.33 -2.08 6.40
CA SER A 10 0.68 -1.83 7.81
C SER A 10 1.85 -2.67 8.32
N PRO A 11 1.99 -3.96 7.96
CA PRO A 11 3.11 -4.75 8.46
C PRO A 11 4.47 -4.23 7.96
N ARG A 12 4.51 -3.61 6.76
CA ARG A 12 5.72 -2.98 6.23
C ARG A 12 5.88 -1.53 6.69
N ASP A 13 4.81 -0.75 6.67
CA ASP A 13 4.86 0.68 7.03
C ASP A 13 4.90 0.89 8.55
N GLY A 14 4.25 0.02 9.32
CA GLY A 14 4.20 0.09 10.78
C GLY A 14 5.57 0.17 11.45
N PRO A 15 6.54 -0.68 11.13
CA PRO A 15 7.89 -0.61 11.71
C PRO A 15 8.61 0.73 11.51
N VAL A 16 8.28 1.47 10.45
CA VAL A 16 8.80 2.83 10.23
C VAL A 16 8.07 3.85 11.09
N ALA A 17 6.74 3.70 11.22
CA ALA A 17 5.89 4.58 11.99
C ALA A 17 5.98 4.35 13.50
N LEU A 18 6.31 3.13 13.91
CA LEU A 18 6.31 2.65 15.29
C LEU A 18 7.72 2.20 15.70
N PRO A 19 8.62 3.12 16.06
CA PRO A 19 9.97 2.76 16.46
C PRO A 19 9.96 1.78 17.65
N GLY A 20 10.71 0.68 17.51
CA GLY A 20 10.82 -0.33 18.57
C GLY A 20 9.84 -1.49 18.46
N ILE A 21 8.96 -1.53 17.44
CA ILE A 21 8.15 -2.72 17.14
C ILE A 21 9.07 -3.91 16.81
N GLY A 22 8.93 -4.99 17.53
CA GLY A 22 9.75 -6.19 17.37
C GLY A 22 9.17 -7.19 16.34
N THR A 23 9.91 -8.26 16.09
CA THR A 23 9.48 -9.34 15.20
C THR A 23 8.14 -9.98 15.61
N PRO A 24 7.90 -10.27 16.92
CA PRO A 24 6.61 -10.85 17.35
C PRO A 24 5.42 -9.96 17.05
N GLU A 25 5.55 -8.66 17.27
CA GLU A 25 4.47 -7.68 17.06
C GLU A 25 4.16 -7.53 15.55
N LYS A 26 5.20 -7.54 14.69
CA LYS A 26 5.01 -7.53 13.21
C LYS A 26 4.24 -8.76 12.73
N ILE A 27 4.59 -9.94 13.27
CA ILE A 27 3.93 -11.20 12.95
C ILE A 27 2.48 -11.18 13.46
N ALA A 28 2.26 -10.75 14.70
CA ALA A 28 0.92 -10.66 15.29
C ALA A 28 0.02 -9.72 14.47
N LEU A 29 0.54 -8.57 14.06
CA LEU A 29 -0.17 -7.60 13.23
C LEU A 29 -0.55 -8.20 11.87
N ALA A 30 0.40 -8.80 11.16
CA ALA A 30 0.14 -9.42 9.86
C ALA A 30 -0.88 -10.57 9.96
N ASN A 31 -0.77 -11.42 10.98
CA ASN A 31 -1.70 -12.52 11.22
C ASN A 31 -3.11 -12.02 11.54
N SER A 32 -3.26 -10.99 12.39
CA SER A 32 -4.57 -10.42 12.72
C SER A 32 -5.27 -9.82 11.49
N LEU A 33 -4.52 -9.15 10.62
CA LEU A 33 -5.04 -8.63 9.35
C LEU A 33 -5.52 -9.76 8.44
N MET A 34 -4.76 -10.84 8.27
CA MET A 34 -5.21 -12.00 7.51
C MET A 34 -6.46 -12.64 8.12
N GLN A 35 -6.56 -12.71 9.46
CA GLN A 35 -7.74 -13.24 10.16
C GLN A 35 -8.98 -12.37 9.94
N SER A 36 -8.83 -11.06 9.76
CA SER A 36 -9.96 -10.18 9.43
C SER A 36 -10.49 -10.36 8.00
N GLY A 37 -9.80 -11.12 7.15
CA GLY A 37 -10.18 -11.36 5.75
C GLY A 37 -9.32 -10.60 4.74
N ILE A 38 -8.36 -9.79 5.16
CA ILE A 38 -7.38 -9.19 4.23
C ILE A 38 -6.62 -10.32 3.53
N SER A 39 -6.72 -10.35 2.21
CA SER A 39 -6.14 -11.42 1.37
C SER A 39 -4.80 -11.05 0.75
N LYS A 40 -4.38 -9.79 0.80
CA LYS A 40 -3.12 -9.33 0.23
C LYS A 40 -2.42 -8.36 1.19
N LEU A 41 -1.18 -8.67 1.57
CA LEU A 41 -0.37 -7.87 2.50
C LEU A 41 0.95 -7.46 1.85
N ASP A 42 1.25 -6.16 1.85
CA ASP A 42 2.62 -5.67 1.64
C ASP A 42 3.34 -5.73 2.99
N CYS A 43 4.05 -6.85 3.20
CA CYS A 43 4.35 -7.32 4.56
C CYS A 43 5.73 -6.88 5.04
N VAL A 44 6.74 -6.92 4.17
CA VAL A 44 8.14 -6.69 4.55
C VAL A 44 8.92 -6.01 3.43
N ALA A 45 10.09 -5.44 3.77
CA ALA A 45 11.06 -4.98 2.78
C ALA A 45 12.41 -5.67 2.99
N PHE A 46 13.00 -6.18 1.90
CA PHE A 46 14.32 -6.82 1.90
C PHE A 46 15.46 -5.81 1.66
N THR A 47 15.27 -4.58 2.15
CA THR A 47 16.29 -3.56 2.09
C THR A 47 17.51 -3.95 2.95
N HIS A 48 18.68 -3.41 2.61
CA HIS A 48 19.90 -3.75 3.35
C HIS A 48 19.78 -3.31 4.84
N PRO A 49 20.03 -4.20 5.82
CA PRO A 49 19.80 -3.93 7.25
C PRO A 49 20.55 -2.72 7.82
N ARG A 50 21.72 -2.38 7.27
CA ARG A 50 22.47 -1.17 7.68
C ARG A 50 21.79 0.13 7.24
N LEU A 51 21.00 0.09 6.17
CA LEU A 51 20.26 1.25 5.66
C LEU A 51 18.90 1.39 6.34
N ARG A 52 18.26 0.25 6.61
CA ARG A 52 16.91 0.16 7.17
C ARG A 52 16.85 -0.95 8.22
N PRO A 53 17.31 -0.66 9.46
CA PRO A 53 17.38 -1.66 10.53
C PRO A 53 16.01 -2.26 10.89
N GLU A 54 14.93 -1.50 10.70
CA GLU A 54 13.56 -1.91 10.92
C GLU A 54 13.10 -3.09 10.05
N TYR A 55 13.84 -3.42 8.99
CA TYR A 55 13.56 -4.56 8.13
C TYR A 55 14.63 -5.68 8.21
N ALA A 56 15.49 -5.61 9.22
CA ALA A 56 16.58 -6.58 9.38
C ALA A 56 16.08 -8.02 9.63
N ASP A 57 14.83 -8.16 10.07
CA ASP A 57 14.15 -9.40 10.42
C ASP A 57 13.15 -9.90 9.34
N ALA A 58 13.18 -9.35 8.13
CA ALA A 58 12.20 -9.62 7.08
C ALA A 58 12.02 -11.13 6.81
N GLU A 59 13.13 -11.89 6.68
CA GLU A 59 13.10 -13.33 6.48
C GLU A 59 12.41 -14.07 7.64
N LYS A 60 12.69 -13.64 8.86
CA LYS A 60 12.12 -14.24 10.07
C LYS A 60 10.63 -13.94 10.18
N VAL A 61 10.22 -12.71 9.88
CA VAL A 61 8.80 -12.32 9.85
C VAL A 61 8.05 -13.20 8.88
N VAL A 62 8.46 -13.24 7.60
CA VAL A 62 7.77 -14.04 6.57
C VAL A 62 7.75 -15.53 6.89
N GLY A 63 8.85 -16.05 7.46
CA GLY A 63 8.96 -17.47 7.80
C GLY A 63 8.06 -17.92 8.96
N GLN A 64 7.54 -17.01 9.76
CA GLN A 64 6.73 -17.30 10.94
C GLN A 64 5.26 -16.81 10.80
N LEU A 65 4.85 -16.32 9.62
CA LEU A 65 3.46 -15.98 9.37
C LEU A 65 2.56 -17.21 9.38
N ASP A 66 1.42 -17.10 10.04
CA ASP A 66 0.32 -18.07 9.92
C ASP A 66 -0.50 -17.71 8.67
N LYS A 67 0.09 -18.02 7.52
CA LYS A 67 -0.45 -17.63 6.22
C LYS A 67 -1.72 -18.40 5.89
N ARG A 68 -2.84 -17.71 5.77
CA ARG A 68 -4.11 -18.31 5.36
C ARG A 68 -4.08 -18.77 3.89
N PRO A 69 -4.79 -19.86 3.55
CA PRO A 69 -4.99 -20.26 2.16
C PRO A 69 -5.57 -19.10 1.32
N GLY A 70 -4.95 -18.84 0.17
CA GLY A 70 -5.34 -17.75 -0.73
C GLY A 70 -4.80 -16.37 -0.36
N ALA A 71 -4.09 -16.22 0.77
CA ALA A 71 -3.42 -14.96 1.08
C ALA A 71 -2.15 -14.78 0.23
N THR A 72 -1.92 -13.55 -0.21
CA THR A 72 -0.72 -13.13 -0.96
C THR A 72 0.17 -12.26 -0.08
N ILE A 73 1.42 -12.65 0.08
CA ILE A 73 2.43 -11.90 0.82
C ILE A 73 3.39 -11.22 -0.17
N ILE A 74 3.42 -9.90 -0.15
CA ILE A 74 4.33 -9.08 -0.94
C ILE A 74 5.60 -8.82 -0.11
N GLY A 75 6.75 -9.00 -0.74
CA GLY A 75 8.04 -8.59 -0.21
C GLY A 75 8.70 -7.54 -1.10
N LEU A 76 8.96 -6.35 -0.56
CA LEU A 76 9.56 -5.25 -1.32
C LEU A 76 11.06 -5.52 -1.53
N ALA A 77 11.52 -5.46 -2.78
CA ALA A 77 12.91 -5.68 -3.17
C ALA A 77 13.44 -4.56 -4.08
N PRO A 78 14.28 -3.65 -3.57
CA PRO A 78 14.78 -2.51 -4.35
C PRO A 78 15.85 -2.88 -5.40
N ASN A 79 16.40 -4.07 -5.35
CA ASN A 79 17.44 -4.55 -6.26
C ASN A 79 17.48 -6.08 -6.33
N GLU A 80 18.30 -6.63 -7.23
CA GLU A 80 18.40 -8.08 -7.46
C GLU A 80 18.86 -8.85 -6.21
N ILE A 81 19.79 -8.33 -5.42
CA ILE A 81 20.26 -8.98 -4.18
C ILE A 81 19.10 -9.13 -3.19
N ALA A 82 18.34 -8.06 -3.00
CA ALA A 82 17.15 -8.06 -2.16
C ALA A 82 16.09 -9.04 -2.68
N CYS A 83 15.89 -9.08 -4.01
CA CYS A 83 14.97 -10.01 -4.64
C CYS A 83 15.37 -11.46 -4.38
N ARG A 84 16.63 -11.81 -4.57
CA ARG A 84 17.13 -13.17 -4.28
C ARG A 84 16.96 -13.56 -2.81
N ARG A 85 17.13 -12.62 -1.87
CA ARG A 85 16.82 -12.83 -0.45
C ARG A 85 15.34 -13.13 -0.25
N ALA A 86 14.46 -12.30 -0.83
CA ALA A 86 13.01 -12.47 -0.76
C ALA A 86 12.57 -13.83 -1.32
N LEU A 87 13.10 -14.23 -2.46
CA LEU A 87 12.78 -15.50 -3.14
C LEU A 87 13.22 -16.75 -2.38
N ASN A 88 14.08 -16.62 -1.37
CA ASN A 88 14.43 -17.69 -0.44
C ASN A 88 13.45 -17.81 0.74
N THR A 89 12.37 -17.03 0.73
CA THR A 89 11.31 -17.04 1.75
C THR A 89 9.96 -17.46 1.14
N ASN A 90 8.92 -17.42 1.96
CA ASN A 90 7.55 -17.75 1.52
C ASN A 90 6.77 -16.56 0.95
N VAL A 91 7.44 -15.52 0.43
CA VAL A 91 6.74 -14.44 -0.30
C VAL A 91 6.14 -14.98 -1.60
N ASP A 92 5.00 -14.42 -2.00
CA ASP A 92 4.31 -14.80 -3.23
C ASP A 92 4.59 -13.84 -4.37
N GLU A 93 4.74 -12.56 -4.04
CA GLU A 93 4.89 -11.47 -4.99
C GLU A 93 6.05 -10.57 -4.59
N ILE A 94 6.82 -10.12 -5.56
CA ILE A 94 7.94 -9.20 -5.37
C ILE A 94 7.51 -7.79 -5.72
N GLY A 95 7.58 -6.89 -4.72
CA GLY A 95 7.37 -5.45 -4.93
C GLY A 95 8.64 -4.77 -5.42
N ILE A 96 8.54 -3.98 -6.49
CA ILE A 96 9.63 -3.15 -7.03
C ILE A 96 9.20 -1.69 -7.11
N LEU A 97 10.16 -0.76 -7.10
CA LEU A 97 9.88 0.68 -7.00
C LEU A 97 10.51 1.45 -8.15
N VAL A 98 9.73 2.36 -8.72
CA VAL A 98 10.20 3.41 -9.63
C VAL A 98 9.41 4.68 -9.35
N ALA A 99 9.98 5.87 -9.56
CA ALA A 99 9.23 7.11 -9.41
C ALA A 99 8.78 7.68 -10.77
N GLY A 100 7.67 8.43 -10.76
CA GLY A 100 7.21 9.21 -11.91
C GLY A 100 8.06 10.47 -12.18
N SER A 101 9.01 10.79 -11.28
CA SER A 101 9.94 11.92 -11.43
C SER A 101 11.39 11.48 -11.21
N GLU A 102 12.30 12.05 -11.99
CA GLU A 102 13.73 11.69 -11.94
C GLU A 102 14.37 12.09 -10.61
N SER A 103 14.07 13.30 -10.12
CA SER A 103 14.62 13.79 -8.85
C SER A 103 14.22 12.90 -7.66
N PHE A 104 12.97 12.42 -7.64
CA PHE A 104 12.52 11.52 -6.58
C PHE A 104 13.15 10.14 -6.72
N ASN A 105 13.26 9.61 -7.95
CA ASN A 105 13.90 8.32 -8.20
C ASN A 105 15.37 8.32 -7.75
N GLN A 106 16.10 9.39 -8.06
CA GLN A 106 17.48 9.58 -7.59
C GLN A 106 17.56 9.67 -6.07
N SER A 107 16.65 10.43 -5.45
CA SER A 107 16.63 10.62 -3.98
C SER A 107 16.38 9.32 -3.23
N VAL A 108 15.49 8.44 -3.76
CA VAL A 108 15.02 7.23 -3.09
C VAL A 108 15.85 6.01 -3.44
N LEU A 109 16.15 5.83 -4.73
CA LEU A 109 16.83 4.62 -5.24
C LEU A 109 18.31 4.86 -5.52
N GLY A 110 18.78 6.12 -5.52
CA GLY A 110 20.15 6.47 -5.83
C GLY A 110 20.54 6.24 -7.30
N ILE A 111 19.57 6.02 -8.19
CA ILE A 111 19.79 5.73 -9.62
C ILE A 111 18.72 6.41 -10.48
N SER A 112 19.02 6.61 -11.77
CA SER A 112 18.06 7.18 -12.72
C SER A 112 16.91 6.23 -13.04
N ILE A 113 15.76 6.80 -13.44
CA ILE A 113 14.61 6.01 -13.96
C ILE A 113 15.08 5.10 -15.09
N ARG A 114 15.91 5.62 -16.02
CA ARG A 114 16.46 4.83 -17.12
C ARG A 114 17.22 3.60 -16.61
N LYS A 115 18.11 3.77 -15.62
CA LYS A 115 18.86 2.63 -15.04
C LYS A 115 17.93 1.66 -14.31
N THR A 116 16.92 2.16 -13.62
CA THR A 116 15.89 1.34 -12.98
C THR A 116 15.20 0.43 -13.99
N LEU A 117 14.68 1.00 -15.08
CA LEU A 117 13.91 0.28 -16.09
C LEU A 117 14.74 -0.67 -16.95
N TYR A 118 15.94 -0.26 -17.37
CA TYR A 118 16.70 -1.02 -18.38
C TYR A 118 17.84 -1.88 -17.80
N LYS A 119 18.12 -1.76 -16.49
CA LYS A 119 19.16 -2.57 -15.84
C LYS A 119 18.63 -3.31 -14.61
N THR A 120 17.98 -2.60 -13.68
CA THR A 120 17.59 -3.20 -12.39
C THR A 120 16.37 -4.11 -12.55
N PHE A 121 15.31 -3.64 -13.19
CA PHE A 121 14.06 -4.38 -13.31
C PHE A 121 14.16 -5.63 -14.17
N PRO A 122 14.82 -5.64 -15.35
CA PRO A 122 14.97 -6.89 -16.11
C PRO A 122 15.63 -8.01 -15.32
N ALA A 123 16.65 -7.69 -14.52
CA ALA A 123 17.33 -8.68 -13.69
C ALA A 123 16.43 -9.25 -12.58
N ILE A 124 15.60 -8.39 -11.93
CA ILE A 124 14.65 -8.83 -10.92
C ILE A 124 13.52 -9.66 -11.55
N ILE A 125 12.92 -9.18 -12.63
CA ILE A 125 11.78 -9.84 -13.29
C ILE A 125 12.17 -11.21 -13.81
N GLN A 126 13.36 -11.33 -14.42
CA GLN A 126 13.87 -12.61 -14.89
C GLN A 126 13.95 -13.62 -13.74
N VAL A 127 14.56 -13.25 -12.62
CA VAL A 127 14.71 -14.16 -11.46
C VAL A 127 13.35 -14.54 -10.86
N CYS A 128 12.37 -13.60 -10.85
CA CYS A 128 11.00 -13.88 -10.39
C CYS A 128 10.31 -14.88 -11.32
N GLN A 129 10.41 -14.71 -12.64
CA GLN A 129 9.83 -15.60 -13.63
C GLN A 129 10.41 -17.03 -13.52
N GLU A 130 11.73 -17.16 -13.36
CA GLU A 130 12.40 -18.44 -13.13
C GLU A 130 11.89 -19.18 -11.88
N LYS A 131 11.37 -18.44 -10.90
CA LYS A 131 10.80 -18.96 -9.64
C LYS A 131 9.26 -19.01 -9.65
N GLY A 132 8.60 -18.67 -10.75
CA GLY A 132 7.12 -18.63 -10.85
C GLY A 132 6.48 -17.63 -9.91
N LYS A 133 7.17 -16.51 -9.59
CA LYS A 133 6.65 -15.44 -8.72
C LYS A 133 6.19 -14.24 -9.55
N THR A 134 5.12 -13.60 -9.11
CA THR A 134 4.61 -12.36 -9.71
C THR A 134 5.42 -11.15 -9.26
N VAL A 135 5.36 -10.10 -10.07
CA VAL A 135 6.03 -8.83 -9.79
C VAL A 135 5.01 -7.71 -9.78
N ARG A 136 5.01 -6.94 -8.72
CA ARG A 136 4.23 -5.71 -8.54
C ARG A 136 5.14 -4.50 -8.57
N ALA A 137 4.87 -3.54 -9.46
CA ALA A 137 5.60 -2.29 -9.52
C ALA A 137 4.82 -1.16 -8.85
N TYR A 138 5.48 -0.42 -7.98
CA TYR A 138 4.96 0.83 -7.40
C TYR A 138 5.54 2.01 -8.18
N ILE A 139 4.69 2.81 -8.82
CA ILE A 139 5.09 4.09 -9.42
C ILE A 139 4.92 5.16 -8.34
N LEU A 140 5.99 5.48 -7.65
CA LEU A 140 6.03 6.56 -6.66
C LEU A 140 5.83 7.91 -7.35
N THR A 141 5.28 8.89 -6.62
CA THR A 141 5.01 10.24 -7.16
C THR A 141 4.18 10.23 -8.46
N ALA A 142 3.25 9.28 -8.61
CA ALA A 142 2.49 9.11 -9.86
C ALA A 142 1.61 10.31 -10.22
N PHE A 143 1.28 11.17 -9.28
CA PHE A 143 0.42 12.34 -9.49
C PHE A 143 1.16 13.66 -9.29
N SER A 144 2.04 13.68 -8.30
CA SER A 144 2.83 14.87 -7.95
C SER A 144 4.11 14.47 -7.24
N CYS A 145 5.15 15.29 -7.42
CA CYS A 145 6.45 15.15 -6.78
C CYS A 145 6.76 16.39 -5.95
N GLN A 146 7.24 16.20 -4.73
CA GLN A 146 7.63 17.33 -3.86
C GLN A 146 8.82 18.13 -4.38
N TYR A 147 9.59 17.59 -5.33
CA TYR A 147 10.75 18.26 -5.93
C TYR A 147 10.42 18.91 -7.27
N GLU A 148 9.61 18.26 -8.11
CA GLU A 148 9.33 18.66 -9.48
C GLU A 148 7.90 19.21 -9.68
N GLY A 149 7.06 19.14 -8.64
CA GLY A 149 5.67 19.55 -8.72
C GLY A 149 4.79 18.51 -9.41
N ARG A 150 3.90 18.94 -10.30
CA ARG A 150 2.92 18.05 -10.94
C ARG A 150 3.61 17.11 -11.94
N VAL A 151 3.33 15.82 -11.82
CA VAL A 151 3.78 14.82 -12.81
C VAL A 151 2.70 14.69 -13.89
N SER A 152 3.09 14.67 -15.15
CA SER A 152 2.14 14.61 -16.26
C SER A 152 1.55 13.20 -16.41
N THR A 153 0.30 13.14 -16.85
CA THR A 153 -0.36 11.88 -17.17
C THR A 153 0.41 11.09 -18.25
N ASP A 154 0.93 11.77 -19.27
CA ASP A 154 1.71 11.13 -20.33
C ASP A 154 2.98 10.44 -19.81
N ALA A 155 3.67 11.03 -18.83
CA ALA A 155 4.84 10.41 -18.22
C ALA A 155 4.47 9.11 -17.47
N ILE A 156 3.31 9.07 -16.81
CA ILE A 156 2.82 7.87 -16.11
C ILE A 156 2.33 6.81 -17.10
N VAL A 157 1.69 7.22 -18.19
CA VAL A 157 1.27 6.35 -19.30
C VAL A 157 2.49 5.67 -19.94
N ASP A 158 3.52 6.43 -20.29
CA ASP A 158 4.77 5.92 -20.88
C ASP A 158 5.48 4.95 -19.92
N LEU A 159 5.57 5.33 -18.63
CA LEU A 159 6.22 4.49 -17.61
C LEU A 159 5.44 3.18 -17.38
N SER A 160 4.11 3.25 -17.28
CA SER A 160 3.26 2.06 -17.09
C SER A 160 3.32 1.11 -18.28
N SER A 161 3.34 1.66 -19.52
CA SER A 161 3.52 0.87 -20.74
C SER A 161 4.85 0.12 -20.72
N LYS A 162 5.96 0.78 -20.35
CA LYS A 162 7.28 0.16 -20.23
C LYS A 162 7.30 -0.94 -19.18
N LEU A 163 6.66 -0.75 -18.03
CA LEU A 163 6.57 -1.75 -16.96
C LEU A 163 5.79 -2.98 -17.41
N ALA A 164 4.65 -2.79 -18.09
CA ALA A 164 3.87 -3.91 -18.63
C ALA A 164 4.68 -4.70 -19.68
N HIS A 165 5.40 -4.03 -20.59
CA HIS A 165 6.29 -4.69 -21.55
C HIS A 165 7.45 -5.45 -20.91
N LEU A 166 7.90 -5.06 -19.73
CA LEU A 166 8.91 -5.80 -18.96
C LEU A 166 8.34 -7.06 -18.30
N GLY A 167 7.02 -7.26 -18.30
CA GLY A 167 6.36 -8.42 -17.71
C GLY A 167 5.96 -8.22 -16.24
N VAL A 168 5.76 -6.97 -15.80
CA VAL A 168 5.17 -6.66 -14.49
C VAL A 168 3.69 -7.08 -14.50
N ASN A 169 3.25 -7.78 -13.44
CA ASN A 169 1.89 -8.32 -13.35
C ASN A 169 0.89 -7.30 -12.77
N GLU A 170 1.35 -6.39 -11.92
CA GLU A 170 0.51 -5.36 -11.29
C GLU A 170 1.28 -4.05 -11.15
N ILE A 171 0.61 -2.93 -11.42
CA ILE A 171 1.16 -1.58 -11.32
C ILE A 171 0.32 -0.77 -10.35
N ALA A 172 0.91 -0.35 -9.23
CA ALA A 172 0.28 0.51 -8.24
C ALA A 172 0.72 1.97 -8.43
N LEU A 173 -0.24 2.87 -8.65
CA LEU A 173 -0.02 4.31 -8.75
C LEU A 173 0.01 4.91 -7.35
N VAL A 174 1.16 5.44 -6.92
CA VAL A 174 1.36 5.95 -5.56
C VAL A 174 1.32 7.48 -5.52
N ASP A 175 0.38 8.04 -4.78
CA ASP A 175 0.36 9.47 -4.42
C ASP A 175 1.27 9.73 -3.22
N THR A 176 2.58 9.64 -3.44
CA THR A 176 3.59 9.70 -2.38
C THR A 176 3.48 10.94 -1.48
N PRO A 177 3.29 12.18 -1.99
CA PRO A 177 3.14 13.36 -1.15
C PRO A 177 1.70 13.63 -0.69
N GLY A 178 0.71 12.82 -1.08
CA GLY A 178 -0.69 13.04 -0.80
C GLY A 178 -1.22 14.35 -1.42
N MET A 179 -0.90 14.61 -2.68
CA MET A 179 -1.27 15.82 -3.42
C MET A 179 -2.25 15.57 -4.56
N ALA A 180 -2.60 14.32 -4.82
CA ALA A 180 -3.58 13.96 -5.84
C ALA A 180 -4.98 14.48 -5.48
N ASN A 181 -5.80 14.71 -6.50
CA ASN A 181 -7.21 15.04 -6.37
C ASN A 181 -8.07 14.14 -7.27
N PRO A 182 -9.40 13.99 -7.00
CA PRO A 182 -10.27 13.08 -7.72
C PRO A 182 -10.30 13.28 -9.25
N LYS A 183 -10.20 14.53 -9.72
CA LYS A 183 -10.18 14.84 -11.15
C LYS A 183 -8.92 14.26 -11.81
N GLN A 184 -7.75 14.55 -11.24
CA GLN A 184 -6.47 14.04 -11.73
C GLN A 184 -6.41 12.50 -11.70
N VAL A 185 -6.97 11.89 -10.64
CA VAL A 185 -7.07 10.43 -10.52
C VAL A 185 -7.85 9.83 -11.69
N LYS A 186 -9.06 10.36 -11.98
CA LYS A 186 -9.89 9.88 -13.10
C LYS A 186 -9.21 10.09 -14.44
N GLU A 187 -8.57 11.24 -14.67
CA GLU A 187 -7.83 11.55 -15.90
C GLU A 187 -6.67 10.57 -16.14
N THR A 188 -5.87 10.30 -15.11
CA THR A 188 -4.71 9.39 -15.21
C THR A 188 -5.16 7.94 -15.43
N ILE A 189 -6.16 7.47 -14.67
CA ILE A 189 -6.66 6.10 -14.80
C ILE A 189 -7.32 5.90 -16.17
N GLY A 190 -8.14 6.84 -16.65
CA GLY A 190 -8.75 6.77 -17.96
C GLY A 190 -7.71 6.61 -19.07
N ALA A 191 -6.66 7.43 -19.07
CA ALA A 191 -5.57 7.33 -20.04
C ALA A 191 -4.80 6.00 -19.99
N LEU A 192 -4.69 5.37 -18.80
CA LEU A 192 -4.05 4.06 -18.66
C LEU A 192 -4.96 2.92 -19.15
N GLN A 193 -6.27 3.02 -18.96
CA GLN A 193 -7.22 2.02 -19.43
C GLN A 193 -7.27 1.95 -20.97
N ASP A 194 -7.10 3.09 -21.65
CA ASP A 194 -7.04 3.15 -23.11
C ASP A 194 -5.87 2.33 -23.69
N LEU A 195 -4.83 2.05 -22.90
CA LEU A 195 -3.68 1.23 -23.31
C LEU A 195 -3.96 -0.28 -23.31
N GLN A 196 -5.02 -0.73 -22.65
CA GLN A 196 -5.34 -2.17 -22.49
C GLN A 196 -4.13 -2.99 -22.00
N LEU A 197 -3.44 -2.52 -20.95
CA LEU A 197 -2.27 -3.18 -20.39
C LEU A 197 -2.62 -4.59 -19.91
N GLU A 198 -1.71 -5.55 -20.09
CA GLU A 198 -1.82 -6.88 -19.49
C GLU A 198 -1.67 -6.85 -17.97
N ALA A 199 -0.94 -5.84 -17.43
CA ALA A 199 -0.77 -5.64 -16.00
C ALA A 199 -2.05 -5.10 -15.36
N GLN A 200 -2.40 -5.61 -14.18
CA GLN A 200 -3.48 -5.05 -13.37
C GLN A 200 -3.11 -3.68 -12.80
N LEU A 201 -4.08 -2.78 -12.68
CA LEU A 201 -3.86 -1.47 -12.10
C LEU A 201 -4.38 -1.44 -10.65
N GLY A 202 -3.56 -0.92 -9.75
CA GLY A 202 -3.90 -0.60 -8.38
C GLY A 202 -3.55 0.84 -8.02
N VAL A 203 -4.02 1.30 -6.87
CA VAL A 203 -3.74 2.66 -6.37
C VAL A 203 -3.32 2.64 -4.91
N HIS A 204 -2.45 3.57 -4.56
CA HIS A 204 -1.97 3.81 -3.20
C HIS A 204 -2.02 5.31 -2.91
N PHE A 205 -3.04 5.75 -2.19
CA PHE A 205 -3.19 7.16 -1.86
C PHE A 205 -2.75 7.45 -0.43
N HIS A 206 -2.11 8.61 -0.25
CA HIS A 206 -1.89 9.18 1.07
C HIS A 206 -2.98 10.19 1.44
N ASN A 207 -3.40 10.15 2.69
CA ASN A 207 -4.46 11.02 3.24
C ASN A 207 -3.90 12.31 3.89
N THR A 208 -2.68 12.69 3.53
CA THR A 208 -1.96 13.86 4.09
C THR A 208 -2.75 15.15 4.08
N ARG A 209 -3.63 15.34 3.08
CA ARG A 209 -4.50 16.51 2.91
C ARG A 209 -5.99 16.18 3.00
N GLY A 210 -6.35 15.02 3.55
CA GLY A 210 -7.74 14.63 3.73
C GLY A 210 -8.46 14.21 2.44
N LEU A 211 -7.76 14.02 1.32
CA LEU A 211 -8.35 13.62 0.03
C LEU A 211 -8.25 12.12 -0.26
N GLY A 212 -7.64 11.34 0.63
CA GLY A 212 -7.36 9.93 0.37
C GLY A 212 -8.59 9.11 0.03
N LEU A 213 -9.65 9.14 0.85
CA LEU A 213 -10.90 8.42 0.59
C LEU A 213 -11.62 8.93 -0.67
N ALA A 214 -11.62 10.24 -0.91
CA ALA A 214 -12.21 10.81 -2.13
C ALA A 214 -11.47 10.34 -3.39
N ASN A 215 -10.14 10.22 -3.32
CA ASN A 215 -9.33 9.67 -4.41
C ASN A 215 -9.58 8.17 -4.61
N CYS A 216 -9.72 7.38 -3.51
CA CYS A 216 -10.09 5.97 -3.60
C CYS A 216 -11.46 5.79 -4.27
N PHE A 217 -12.46 6.57 -3.88
CA PHE A 217 -13.78 6.51 -4.49
C PHE A 217 -13.75 6.89 -5.97
N ALA A 218 -13.02 7.97 -6.32
CA ALA A 218 -12.84 8.36 -7.72
C ALA A 218 -12.12 7.28 -8.56
N ALA A 219 -11.13 6.60 -7.99
CA ALA A 219 -10.45 5.48 -8.63
C ALA A 219 -11.36 4.26 -8.81
N TYR A 220 -12.20 3.95 -7.80
CA TYR A 220 -13.20 2.89 -7.89
C TYR A 220 -14.21 3.16 -9.01
N GLU A 221 -14.76 4.38 -9.10
CA GLU A 221 -15.64 4.79 -10.19
C GLU A 221 -14.96 4.71 -11.55
N ALA A 222 -13.65 5.01 -11.60
CA ALA A 222 -12.82 4.86 -12.81
C ALA A 222 -12.40 3.40 -13.10
N GLY A 223 -12.92 2.40 -12.38
CA GLY A 223 -12.71 0.99 -12.68
C GLY A 223 -11.55 0.30 -11.95
N ILE A 224 -10.84 0.97 -11.05
CA ILE A 224 -9.82 0.32 -10.20
C ILE A 224 -10.48 -0.64 -9.20
N ARG A 225 -9.81 -1.78 -8.95
CA ARG A 225 -10.27 -2.81 -8.02
C ARG A 225 -9.20 -3.26 -7.01
N ILE A 226 -8.02 -2.64 -7.01
CA ILE A 226 -6.92 -2.92 -6.08
C ILE A 226 -6.52 -1.62 -5.38
N PHE A 227 -6.63 -1.61 -4.04
CA PHE A 227 -6.41 -0.43 -3.21
C PHE A 227 -5.43 -0.73 -2.09
N ASP A 228 -4.35 0.03 -2.03
CA ASP A 228 -3.42 -0.03 -0.91
C ASP A 228 -3.90 0.88 0.22
N THR A 229 -3.84 0.37 1.42
CA THR A 229 -4.25 1.06 2.64
C THR A 229 -3.36 0.63 3.80
N ALA A 230 -3.51 1.26 4.96
CA ALA A 230 -2.92 0.77 6.20
C ALA A 230 -3.87 0.99 7.36
N ILE A 231 -4.00 0.01 8.29
CA ILE A 231 -4.86 0.20 9.45
C ILE A 231 -4.47 1.44 10.24
N GLY A 232 -5.48 2.17 10.70
CA GLY A 232 -5.29 3.43 11.41
C GLY A 232 -4.57 4.51 10.60
N GLY A 233 -4.33 4.29 9.30
CA GLY A 233 -3.54 5.18 8.46
C GLY A 233 -2.04 5.14 8.77
N LEU A 234 -1.54 4.06 9.39
CA LEU A 234 -0.11 3.89 9.66
C LEU A 234 0.69 4.16 8.40
N SER A 235 1.68 5.03 8.48
CA SER A 235 2.49 5.40 7.34
C SER A 235 3.95 5.55 7.75
N GLY A 236 4.78 4.90 6.99
CA GLY A 236 6.20 5.11 7.03
C GLY A 236 6.69 4.95 5.63
N THR A 237 7.00 6.04 4.94
CA THR A 237 7.69 5.86 3.67
C THR A 237 9.06 5.24 3.98
N PRO A 238 9.35 4.01 3.52
CA PRO A 238 10.66 3.39 3.72
C PRO A 238 11.79 4.22 3.10
N PHE A 239 11.43 5.29 2.41
CA PHE A 239 12.30 6.21 1.69
C PHE A 239 12.01 7.68 2.01
N GLY A 240 11.30 7.95 3.11
CA GLY A 240 11.02 9.33 3.53
C GLY A 240 12.31 10.08 3.79
N THR A 241 12.47 11.23 3.14
CA THR A 241 13.53 12.15 3.54
C THR A 241 13.23 12.64 4.96
N PRO A 242 14.24 12.86 5.82
CA PRO A 242 14.06 13.36 7.19
C PRO A 242 13.24 14.65 7.30
N LYS A 243 13.00 15.35 6.20
CA LYS A 243 12.21 16.59 6.11
C LYS A 243 10.70 16.37 5.89
N MET A 244 10.23 15.13 5.67
CA MET A 244 8.81 14.81 5.54
C MET A 244 8.16 14.35 6.88
N ASN A 245 8.67 14.84 8.00
CA ASN A 245 8.16 14.52 9.35
C ASN A 245 6.75 15.06 9.66
N VAL A 246 5.95 15.39 8.68
CA VAL A 246 4.59 15.87 8.91
C VAL A 246 3.62 14.89 8.29
N GLY A 247 3.22 13.89 9.08
CA GLY A 247 1.94 13.21 8.94
C GLY A 247 1.55 12.74 7.51
N CYS A 248 2.47 12.08 6.79
CA CYS A 248 2.06 11.30 5.63
C CYS A 248 1.29 10.09 6.14
N TRP A 249 -0.04 10.19 6.19
CA TRP A 249 -0.90 9.09 6.59
C TRP A 249 -1.36 8.34 5.35
N ASN A 250 -1.30 7.01 5.38
CA ASN A 250 -2.00 6.19 4.40
C ASN A 250 -3.52 6.40 4.55
N VAL A 251 -4.28 5.99 3.56
CA VAL A 251 -5.72 5.83 3.73
C VAL A 251 -5.95 4.75 4.78
N PRO A 252 -6.73 5.03 5.86
CA PRO A 252 -7.03 4.02 6.86
C PRO A 252 -7.82 2.87 6.26
N THR A 253 -7.36 1.63 6.46
CA THR A 253 -8.00 0.43 5.92
C THR A 253 -9.44 0.32 6.38
N GLU A 254 -9.69 0.52 7.67
CA GLU A 254 -11.03 0.46 8.26
C GLU A 254 -11.99 1.51 7.68
N ASP A 255 -11.49 2.71 7.37
CA ASP A 255 -12.32 3.78 6.81
C ASP A 255 -12.70 3.46 5.35
N LEU A 256 -11.76 2.91 4.54
CA LEU A 256 -12.06 2.49 3.17
C LEU A 256 -12.96 1.26 3.13
N VAL A 257 -12.73 0.29 4.01
CA VAL A 257 -13.58 -0.91 4.12
C VAL A 257 -15.00 -0.51 4.52
N TYR A 258 -15.15 0.42 5.47
CA TYR A 258 -16.46 0.96 5.84
C TYR A 258 -17.14 1.63 4.65
N LEU A 259 -16.46 2.55 3.94
CA LEU A 259 -16.99 3.22 2.76
C LEU A 259 -17.50 2.22 1.72
N PHE A 260 -16.72 1.22 1.39
CA PHE A 260 -17.08 0.24 0.38
C PHE A 260 -18.21 -0.69 0.83
N ASN A 261 -18.27 -1.08 2.10
CA ASN A 261 -19.40 -1.82 2.65
C ASN A 261 -20.71 -1.01 2.55
N GLU A 262 -20.68 0.29 2.86
CA GLU A 262 -21.89 1.16 2.81
C GLU A 262 -22.43 1.33 1.38
N ILE A 263 -21.58 1.20 0.37
CA ILE A 263 -22.01 1.24 -1.04
C ILE A 263 -22.22 -0.16 -1.65
N GLY A 264 -22.21 -1.20 -0.82
CA GLY A 264 -22.53 -2.57 -1.23
C GLY A 264 -21.42 -3.34 -1.95
N VAL A 265 -20.15 -2.90 -1.84
CA VAL A 265 -18.98 -3.57 -2.44
C VAL A 265 -18.51 -4.70 -1.52
N ASN A 266 -18.45 -5.91 -2.05
CA ASN A 266 -17.97 -7.07 -1.31
C ASN A 266 -16.42 -7.18 -1.38
N MET A 267 -15.76 -7.12 -0.23
CA MET A 267 -14.31 -7.31 -0.11
C MET A 267 -13.93 -8.61 0.62
N GLY A 268 -14.93 -9.32 1.19
CA GLY A 268 -14.67 -10.51 2.00
C GLY A 268 -14.00 -10.22 3.35
N ILE A 269 -14.04 -8.98 3.82
CA ILE A 269 -13.40 -8.52 5.06
C ILE A 269 -14.45 -8.39 6.16
N ASN A 270 -14.15 -8.95 7.34
CA ASN A 270 -14.93 -8.74 8.55
C ASN A 270 -14.48 -7.45 9.23
N ILE A 271 -15.34 -6.43 9.21
CA ILE A 271 -15.01 -5.11 9.76
C ILE A 271 -14.75 -5.15 11.29
N ASP A 272 -15.44 -6.01 12.04
CA ASP A 272 -15.24 -6.13 13.49
C ASP A 272 -13.86 -6.69 13.82
N ALA A 273 -13.47 -7.77 13.16
CA ALA A 273 -12.13 -8.36 13.30
C ALA A 273 -11.04 -7.39 12.82
N LEU A 274 -11.32 -6.59 11.77
CA LEU A 274 -10.40 -5.54 11.32
C LEU A 274 -10.23 -4.45 12.37
N LEU A 275 -11.32 -4.00 13.01
CA LEU A 275 -11.25 -3.01 14.08
C LEU A 275 -10.50 -3.51 15.32
N ASP A 276 -10.53 -4.81 15.61
CA ASP A 276 -9.69 -5.39 16.65
C ASP A 276 -8.21 -5.30 16.29
N SER A 277 -7.84 -5.52 15.02
CA SER A 277 -6.47 -5.30 14.53
C SER A 277 -6.04 -3.83 14.66
N VAL A 278 -6.95 -2.87 14.41
CA VAL A 278 -6.67 -1.43 14.59
C VAL A 278 -6.42 -1.09 16.07
N LYS A 279 -7.15 -1.71 17.00
CA LYS A 279 -6.91 -1.53 18.45
C LYS A 279 -5.51 -1.97 18.86
N VAL A 280 -5.07 -3.15 18.36
CA VAL A 280 -3.72 -3.65 18.57
C VAL A 280 -2.68 -2.66 18.02
N ALA A 281 -2.87 -2.17 16.80
CA ALA A 281 -1.96 -1.19 16.20
C ALA A 281 -1.91 0.13 16.99
N ARG A 282 -3.06 0.59 17.53
CA ARG A 282 -3.12 1.78 18.38
C ARG A 282 -2.38 1.59 19.70
N GLU A 283 -2.51 0.42 20.32
CA GLU A 283 -1.77 0.08 21.54
C GLU A 283 -0.26 0.07 21.29
N LEU A 284 0.18 -0.53 20.19
CA LEU A 284 1.59 -0.52 19.79
C LEU A 284 2.10 0.89 19.48
N ALA A 285 1.24 1.75 18.91
CA ALA A 285 1.57 3.13 18.60
C ALA A 285 1.68 4.01 19.86
N GLY A 286 1.01 3.64 20.96
CA GLY A 286 0.91 4.45 22.17
C GLY A 286 0.24 5.80 21.95
N GLN A 287 -0.48 5.98 20.84
CA GLN A 287 -1.15 7.22 20.45
C GLN A 287 -2.38 6.95 19.55
N GLU A 288 -3.23 7.97 19.42
CA GLU A 288 -4.35 7.89 18.50
C GLU A 288 -3.87 7.82 17.04
N LEU A 289 -4.52 6.93 16.28
CA LEU A 289 -4.32 6.77 14.85
C LEU A 289 -5.30 7.65 14.04
N SER A 290 -5.06 7.85 12.76
CA SER A 290 -5.83 8.79 11.94
C SER A 290 -7.21 8.29 11.53
N GLY A 291 -7.48 6.96 11.60
CA GLY A 291 -8.76 6.36 11.23
C GLY A 291 -9.94 6.90 12.02
N HIS A 292 -11.11 6.96 11.40
CA HIS A 292 -12.34 7.53 11.96
C HIS A 292 -13.28 6.45 12.49
N VAL A 293 -13.41 5.31 11.78
CA VAL A 293 -14.42 4.28 12.07
C VAL A 293 -14.24 3.67 13.45
N LEU A 294 -13.00 3.46 13.92
CA LEU A 294 -12.76 2.97 15.27
C LEU A 294 -13.29 3.93 16.36
N LYS A 295 -13.29 5.24 16.08
CA LYS A 295 -13.73 6.29 17.03
C LYS A 295 -15.24 6.52 16.98
N ALA A 296 -15.85 6.22 15.82
CA ALA A 296 -17.29 6.34 15.62
C ALA A 296 -18.01 5.08 16.15
N ARG A 297 -19.26 5.27 16.62
CA ARG A 297 -20.13 4.12 16.89
C ARG A 297 -20.66 3.56 15.56
N LYS A 298 -20.84 2.26 15.48
CA LYS A 298 -21.54 1.65 14.35
C LYS A 298 -22.96 2.19 14.21
N VAL A 299 -23.46 2.29 12.99
CA VAL A 299 -24.80 2.83 12.70
C VAL A 299 -25.91 2.14 13.50
N PHE A 300 -25.85 0.80 13.66
CA PHE A 300 -26.84 0.04 14.44
C PHE A 300 -26.66 0.16 15.97
N GLU A 301 -25.52 0.59 16.46
CA GLU A 301 -25.33 0.95 17.87
C GLU A 301 -25.98 2.30 18.17
N VAL A 302 -26.04 3.18 17.17
CA VAL A 302 -26.74 4.48 17.27
C VAL A 302 -28.25 4.31 17.27
N SER A 303 -28.81 3.33 16.53
CA SER A 303 -30.25 3.06 16.48
C SER A 303 -30.83 2.55 17.82
N ASN A 304 -29.98 2.07 18.72
CA ASN A 304 -30.36 1.67 20.08
C ASN A 304 -30.29 2.81 21.10
N PHE A 305 -30.06 4.04 20.68
CA PHE A 305 -30.11 5.20 21.57
C PHE A 305 -31.57 5.37 22.08
N PRO A 306 -31.81 5.42 23.40
CA PRO A 306 -33.11 5.78 23.91
C PRO A 306 -33.45 7.18 23.42
N GLY A 307 -34.55 7.29 22.73
CA GLY A 307 -35.11 8.45 22.03
C GLY A 307 -34.70 9.89 22.41
N PRO A 308 -35.27 10.92 21.81
CA PRO A 308 -34.75 12.25 21.97
C PRO A 308 -34.68 12.64 23.45
N LEU A 309 -33.48 13.13 23.85
CA LEU A 309 -33.33 13.79 25.14
C LEU A 309 -34.45 14.86 25.25
N ASN A 310 -35.42 14.63 26.11
CA ASN A 310 -36.38 15.69 26.49
C ASN A 310 -35.56 16.81 27.15
N ILE A 311 -35.17 17.78 26.35
CA ILE A 311 -34.63 19.04 26.84
C ILE A 311 -35.86 19.87 27.19
N HIS A 312 -36.24 19.84 28.49
CA HIS A 312 -37.16 20.83 29.07
C HIS A 312 -36.36 22.03 29.55
#